data_b157aed3e87336bdd5658332cfbfb0d4
#
_entry.id   b157aed3e87336bdd5658332cfbfb0d4
#
_cell.length_a   1.000
_cell.length_b   1.000
_cell.length_c   1.000
_cell.angle_alpha   90.00
_cell.angle_beta   90.00
_cell.angle_gamma   90.00
#
_symmetry.space_group_name_H-M   'P 1'
#
loop_
_entity.id
_entity.type
_entity.pdbx_description
1 polymer ?
#
loop_
_entity_poly.entity_id
_entity_poly.type
_entity_poly.pdbx_seq_one_letter_code
_entity_poly.pdbx_strand_id
1 'polypeptide(L)'
;MSFVADVVDIAVVSAAAPRRREEPRRAREHPTSAPTALPRPRPRSGPRARTQRTVLIVDDAVDTREMYGTFLGYRGFGVLTAADGDAGVHTALAQRPDVIVMDLAMPRLNGISAVAQLKQHPRTRAIPVIILTGYAFRAIQQGALEAGADVFLTKPCLPEDLERHVRALLDRGR
;
A
#
# COMPACT_ATOMS: atom_id res chain seq x y z
N MET A 1 54.69 -0.48 2.45
CA MET A 1 54.66 0.97 2.39
C MET A 1 53.38 1.45 3.07
N SER A 2 53.57 2.01 4.24
CA SER A 2 52.52 2.56 5.13
C SER A 2 52.05 3.91 4.63
N PHE A 3 50.77 4.22 4.91
CA PHE A 3 50.29 5.58 5.22
C PHE A 3 48.95 5.35 5.92
N VAL A 4 48.93 5.46 7.20
CA VAL A 4 48.80 6.51 8.21
C VAL A 4 47.44 7.22 8.18
N ALA A 5 46.73 7.01 9.30
CA ALA A 5 45.50 7.62 9.70
C ALA A 5 45.64 9.15 9.91
N ASP A 6 44.54 9.85 9.70
CA ASP A 6 44.36 11.19 10.28
C ASP A 6 43.09 11.21 11.11
N VAL A 7 43.32 11.39 12.42
CA VAL A 7 42.33 11.60 13.45
C VAL A 7 42.13 13.11 13.59
N VAL A 8 40.91 13.59 13.40
CA VAL A 8 40.57 14.99 13.66
C VAL A 8 39.83 15.11 14.99
N ASP A 9 40.45 15.86 15.82
CA ASP A 9 40.25 16.23 17.21
C ASP A 9 38.90 16.91 17.46
N ILE A 10 38.18 16.49 18.51
CA ILE A 10 36.91 17.11 18.94
C ILE A 10 37.23 18.05 20.08
N ALA A 11 37.13 19.34 19.84
CA ALA A 11 37.24 20.39 20.86
C ALA A 11 35.96 20.45 21.72
N VAL A 12 36.10 20.12 22.97
CA VAL A 12 35.11 20.35 24.04
C VAL A 12 35.15 21.81 24.45
N VAL A 13 34.04 22.51 24.23
CA VAL A 13 33.86 23.87 24.77
C VAL A 13 32.89 23.82 25.98
N SER A 14 33.49 23.98 27.13
CA SER A 14 32.78 24.24 28.39
C SER A 14 32.26 25.66 28.40
N ALA A 15 30.98 25.86 28.68
CA ALA A 15 30.42 27.20 28.93
C ALA A 15 29.57 27.24 30.19
N ALA A 16 29.96 28.17 31.02
CA ALA A 16 29.50 28.50 32.35
C ALA A 16 28.03 28.94 32.46
N ALA A 17 27.46 28.66 33.63
CA ALA A 17 26.14 29.12 34.05
C ALA A 17 26.17 30.63 34.44
N PRO A 18 25.10 31.38 34.24
CA PRO A 18 24.86 32.63 34.97
C PRO A 18 23.66 32.58 35.91
N ARG A 19 23.98 32.87 37.12
CA ARG A 19 23.34 33.64 38.21
C ARG A 19 21.81 33.88 38.16
N ARG A 20 21.18 33.46 39.27
CA ARG A 20 19.89 33.88 39.80
C ARG A 20 19.74 35.41 39.83
N ARG A 21 18.60 35.90 39.42
CA ARG A 21 18.03 37.16 39.83
C ARG A 21 16.66 36.94 40.45
N GLU A 22 16.49 37.60 41.58
CA GLU A 22 15.36 37.56 42.49
C GLU A 22 14.07 38.13 41.88
N GLU A 23 12.94 37.55 42.33
CA GLU A 23 11.57 37.99 42.11
C GLU A 23 11.29 39.38 42.72
N PRO A 24 10.26 40.08 42.24
CA PRO A 24 9.34 40.76 43.13
C PRO A 24 7.91 40.11 43.11
N ARG A 25 7.45 39.79 44.29
CA ARG A 25 6.05 39.48 44.60
C ARG A 25 5.13 40.64 44.20
N ARG A 26 4.02 40.30 43.57
CA ARG A 26 2.66 40.92 43.60
C ARG A 26 1.87 40.31 42.42
N ALA A 27 0.63 39.98 42.47
CA ALA A 27 -0.55 40.31 43.19
C ALA A 27 -1.54 39.14 42.99
N ARG A 28 -2.38 38.91 43.98
CA ARG A 28 -3.50 37.96 43.90
C ARG A 28 -4.55 38.55 42.96
N GLU A 29 -4.80 37.89 41.83
CA GLU A 29 -5.97 38.17 41.01
C GLU A 29 -6.89 36.94 41.00
N HIS A 30 -8.17 37.22 41.17
CA HIS A 30 -9.26 36.27 41.33
C HIS A 30 -9.43 35.30 40.13
N PRO A 31 -9.96 34.10 40.31
CA PRO A 31 -10.23 33.22 39.20
C PRO A 31 -11.44 33.70 38.42
N THR A 32 -11.20 34.27 37.26
CA THR A 32 -12.25 34.50 36.27
C THR A 32 -12.64 33.15 35.68
N SER A 33 -13.87 32.75 35.90
CA SER A 33 -14.47 31.54 35.35
C SER A 33 -14.31 31.50 33.85
N ALA A 34 -13.51 30.54 33.36
CA ALA A 34 -13.41 30.24 31.95
C ALA A 34 -14.76 29.67 31.46
N PRO A 35 -15.28 30.12 30.31
CA PRO A 35 -16.48 29.53 29.73
C PRO A 35 -16.24 28.02 29.40
N THR A 36 -17.12 27.20 29.93
CA THR A 36 -17.19 25.75 29.63
C THR A 36 -17.26 25.55 28.12
N ALA A 37 -16.14 25.19 27.51
CA ALA A 37 -16.08 24.83 26.10
C ALA A 37 -16.93 23.57 25.91
N LEU A 38 -17.96 23.67 25.10
CA LEU A 38 -18.76 22.52 24.65
C LEU A 38 -17.85 21.43 24.09
N PRO A 39 -18.06 20.16 24.42
CA PRO A 39 -17.23 19.07 23.91
C PRO A 39 -17.34 19.04 22.39
N ARG A 40 -16.22 19.25 21.70
CA ARG A 40 -16.12 19.10 20.26
C ARG A 40 -16.55 17.68 19.91
N PRO A 41 -17.49 17.48 18.94
CA PRO A 41 -17.87 16.16 18.51
C PRO A 41 -16.60 15.44 18.00
N ARG A 42 -16.24 14.33 18.66
CA ARG A 42 -15.17 13.45 18.19
C ARG A 42 -15.60 12.93 16.82
N PRO A 43 -14.74 13.00 15.79
CA PRO A 43 -15.05 12.37 14.53
C PRO A 43 -15.28 10.87 14.81
N ARG A 44 -16.48 10.39 14.51
CA ARG A 44 -16.80 8.96 14.57
C ARG A 44 -15.97 8.27 13.52
N SER A 45 -14.84 7.71 13.90
CA SER A 45 -14.08 6.76 13.11
C SER A 45 -14.76 5.39 13.14
N GLY A 46 -15.98 5.32 12.61
CA GLY A 46 -16.56 4.06 12.19
C GLY A 46 -15.84 3.60 10.91
N PRO A 47 -15.80 2.27 10.65
CA PRO A 47 -15.31 1.81 9.37
C PRO A 47 -16.17 2.46 8.29
N ARG A 48 -15.57 3.37 7.49
CA ARG A 48 -16.24 3.87 6.27
C ARG A 48 -16.53 2.62 5.44
N ALA A 49 -17.79 2.24 5.34
CA ALA A 49 -18.22 1.26 4.37
C ALA A 49 -17.66 1.73 3.03
N ARG A 50 -16.66 1.01 2.48
CA ARG A 50 -16.16 1.28 1.12
C ARG A 50 -17.32 0.96 0.20
N THR A 51 -18.01 1.98 -0.24
CA THR A 51 -19.19 1.84 -1.12
C THR A 51 -18.81 1.28 -2.49
N GLN A 52 -17.52 1.32 -2.84
CA GLN A 52 -16.99 0.85 -4.12
C GLN A 52 -15.83 -0.12 -3.90
N ARG A 53 -15.92 -1.31 -4.49
CA ARG A 53 -14.84 -2.30 -4.52
C ARG A 53 -13.71 -1.84 -5.41
N THR A 54 -12.47 -2.04 -4.98
CA THR A 54 -11.28 -1.55 -5.67
C THR A 54 -10.45 -2.70 -6.21
N VAL A 55 -10.08 -2.61 -7.48
CA VAL A 55 -9.20 -3.55 -8.19
C VAL A 55 -7.87 -2.86 -8.49
N LEU A 56 -6.76 -3.50 -8.15
CA LEU A 56 -5.42 -3.07 -8.57
C LEU A 56 -4.99 -3.90 -9.78
N ILE A 57 -4.64 -3.24 -10.88
CA ILE A 57 -4.11 -3.85 -12.10
C ILE A 57 -2.61 -3.57 -12.16
N VAL A 58 -1.79 -4.62 -12.19
CA VAL A 58 -0.34 -4.56 -12.25
C VAL A 58 0.13 -5.22 -13.55
N ASP A 59 0.63 -4.43 -14.48
CA ASP A 59 1.04 -4.88 -15.82
C ASP A 59 2.01 -3.83 -16.38
N ASP A 60 3.05 -4.19 -17.09
CA ASP A 60 4.01 -3.22 -17.64
C ASP A 60 3.48 -2.56 -18.93
N ALA A 61 2.57 -3.22 -19.66
CA ALA A 61 1.95 -2.68 -20.86
C ALA A 61 0.86 -1.65 -20.49
N VAL A 62 1.06 -0.39 -20.88
CA VAL A 62 0.09 0.69 -20.62
C VAL A 62 -1.27 0.40 -21.22
N ASP A 63 -1.32 -0.10 -22.46
CA ASP A 63 -2.58 -0.40 -23.17
C ASP A 63 -3.41 -1.45 -22.42
N THR A 64 -2.75 -2.47 -21.86
CA THR A 64 -3.40 -3.49 -21.04
C THR A 64 -4.03 -2.88 -19.79
N ARG A 65 -3.28 -2.02 -19.07
CA ARG A 65 -3.79 -1.35 -17.88
C ARG A 65 -4.97 -0.44 -18.20
N GLU A 66 -4.89 0.32 -19.29
CA GLU A 66 -5.96 1.23 -19.73
C GLU A 66 -7.21 0.47 -20.16
N MET A 67 -7.06 -0.60 -20.95
CA MET A 67 -8.16 -1.41 -21.44
C MET A 67 -8.96 -2.02 -20.28
N TYR A 68 -8.30 -2.79 -19.41
CA TYR A 68 -8.98 -3.41 -18.27
C TYR A 68 -9.43 -2.40 -17.24
N GLY A 69 -8.65 -1.33 -17.03
CA GLY A 69 -8.99 -0.26 -16.10
C GLY A 69 -10.24 0.49 -16.50
N THR A 70 -10.35 0.87 -17.77
CA THR A 70 -11.52 1.54 -18.32
C THR A 70 -12.75 0.64 -18.23
N PHE A 71 -12.64 -0.62 -18.66
CA PHE A 71 -13.74 -1.57 -18.62
C PHE A 71 -14.23 -1.79 -17.18
N LEU A 72 -13.35 -2.12 -16.24
CA LEU A 72 -13.72 -2.35 -14.84
C LEU A 72 -14.28 -1.08 -14.17
N GLY A 73 -13.77 0.09 -14.55
CA GLY A 73 -14.31 1.38 -14.11
C GLY A 73 -15.78 1.56 -14.52
N TYR A 74 -16.11 1.26 -15.78
CA TYR A 74 -17.50 1.26 -16.27
C TYR A 74 -18.40 0.25 -15.57
N ARG A 75 -17.82 -0.85 -15.09
CA ARG A 75 -18.53 -1.89 -14.33
C ARG A 75 -18.70 -1.56 -12.84
N GLY A 76 -18.29 -0.36 -12.42
CA GLY A 76 -18.51 0.17 -11.08
C GLY A 76 -17.39 -0.12 -10.08
N PHE A 77 -16.24 -0.62 -10.52
CA PHE A 77 -15.08 -0.78 -9.66
C PHE A 77 -14.27 0.52 -9.53
N GLY A 78 -13.68 0.76 -8.35
CA GLY A 78 -12.54 1.64 -8.24
C GLY A 78 -11.31 0.97 -8.84
N VAL A 79 -10.54 1.66 -9.67
CA VAL A 79 -9.37 1.08 -10.33
C VAL A 79 -8.10 1.78 -9.88
N LEU A 80 -7.11 0.98 -9.49
CA LEU A 80 -5.73 1.38 -9.25
C LEU A 80 -4.85 0.69 -10.28
N THR A 81 -3.76 1.31 -10.67
CA THR A 81 -2.82 0.72 -11.63
C THR A 81 -1.38 0.83 -11.13
N ALA A 82 -0.54 -0.14 -11.52
CA ALA A 82 0.90 -0.12 -11.30
C ALA A 82 1.61 -0.71 -12.53
N ALA A 83 2.80 -0.21 -12.84
CA ALA A 83 3.52 -0.56 -14.06
C ALA A 83 4.57 -1.68 -13.86
N ASP A 84 4.72 -2.20 -12.66
CA ASP A 84 5.66 -3.28 -12.31
C ASP A 84 5.32 -3.89 -10.95
N GLY A 85 6.01 -4.98 -10.61
CA GLY A 85 5.78 -5.72 -9.38
C GLY A 85 6.06 -4.91 -8.11
N ASP A 86 7.12 -4.11 -8.08
CA ASP A 86 7.48 -3.29 -6.91
C ASP A 86 6.42 -2.22 -6.65
N ALA A 87 6.02 -1.49 -7.70
CA ALA A 87 4.95 -0.51 -7.63
C ALA A 87 3.61 -1.15 -7.24
N GLY A 88 3.34 -2.38 -7.72
CA GLY A 88 2.17 -3.18 -7.38
C GLY A 88 2.12 -3.52 -5.89
N VAL A 89 3.21 -4.06 -5.33
CA VAL A 89 3.33 -4.38 -3.90
C VAL A 89 3.18 -3.12 -3.06
N HIS A 90 3.87 -2.03 -3.41
CA HIS A 90 3.79 -0.76 -2.68
C HIS A 90 2.35 -0.21 -2.67
N THR A 91 1.70 -0.20 -3.84
CA THR A 91 0.31 0.27 -3.97
C THR A 91 -0.66 -0.60 -3.17
N ALA A 92 -0.49 -1.92 -3.20
CA ALA A 92 -1.33 -2.83 -2.42
C ALA A 92 -1.19 -2.61 -0.91
N LEU A 93 0.01 -2.38 -0.41
CA LEU A 93 0.29 -2.06 1.00
C LEU A 93 -0.33 -0.72 1.44
N ALA A 94 -0.27 0.29 0.58
CA ALA A 94 -0.79 1.63 0.86
C ALA A 94 -2.32 1.70 0.76
N GLN A 95 -2.90 1.16 -0.30
CA GLN A 95 -4.30 1.34 -0.68
C GLN A 95 -5.21 0.18 -0.28
N ARG A 96 -4.65 -1.01 -0.06
CA ARG A 96 -5.37 -2.24 0.29
C ARG A 96 -6.56 -2.50 -0.65
N PRO A 97 -6.32 -2.79 -1.93
CA PRO A 97 -7.39 -3.12 -2.87
C PRO A 97 -8.16 -4.38 -2.43
N ASP A 98 -9.36 -4.56 -2.95
CA ASP A 98 -10.17 -5.74 -2.67
C ASP A 98 -9.74 -6.97 -3.51
N VAL A 99 -9.13 -6.73 -4.69
CA VAL A 99 -8.55 -7.76 -5.60
C VAL A 99 -7.33 -7.18 -6.31
N ILE A 100 -6.35 -8.01 -6.60
CA ILE A 100 -5.18 -7.66 -7.42
C ILE A 100 -5.20 -8.51 -8.69
N VAL A 101 -5.03 -7.86 -9.85
CA VAL A 101 -4.75 -8.51 -11.15
C VAL A 101 -3.28 -8.24 -11.45
N MET A 102 -2.48 -9.30 -11.65
CA MET A 102 -1.03 -9.24 -11.74
C MET A 102 -0.52 -9.95 -12.99
N ASP A 103 0.22 -9.26 -13.83
CA ASP A 103 1.02 -9.93 -14.86
C ASP A 103 2.28 -10.57 -14.25
N LEU A 104 2.79 -11.59 -14.90
CA LEU A 104 4.04 -12.26 -14.49
C LEU A 104 5.27 -11.68 -15.17
N ALA A 105 5.14 -11.27 -16.42
CA ALA A 105 6.26 -10.87 -17.28
C ALA A 105 6.51 -9.36 -17.19
N MET A 106 6.98 -8.92 -16.05
CA MET A 106 7.28 -7.50 -15.82
C MET A 106 8.76 -7.29 -15.50
N PRO A 107 9.34 -6.11 -15.84
CA PRO A 107 10.69 -5.76 -15.43
C PRO A 107 10.79 -5.60 -13.90
N ARG A 108 12.03 -5.62 -13.39
CA ARG A 108 12.39 -5.48 -11.97
C ARG A 108 11.90 -6.64 -11.13
N LEU A 109 10.72 -6.55 -10.53
CA LEU A 109 10.13 -7.63 -9.74
C LEU A 109 9.10 -8.38 -10.59
N ASN A 110 9.37 -9.66 -10.89
CA ASN A 110 8.41 -10.50 -11.61
C ASN A 110 7.16 -10.79 -10.75
N GLY A 111 6.04 -11.10 -11.42
CA GLY A 111 4.76 -11.25 -10.76
C GLY A 111 4.71 -12.37 -9.71
N ILE A 112 5.41 -13.49 -9.89
CA ILE A 112 5.45 -14.59 -8.90
C ILE A 112 6.08 -14.10 -7.59
N SER A 113 7.22 -13.41 -7.68
CA SER A 113 7.89 -12.83 -6.51
C SER A 113 7.03 -11.75 -5.83
N ALA A 114 6.32 -10.94 -6.62
CA ALA A 114 5.39 -9.95 -6.10
C ALA A 114 4.23 -10.61 -5.33
N VAL A 115 3.64 -11.68 -5.87
CA VAL A 115 2.59 -12.46 -5.19
C VAL A 115 3.11 -13.03 -3.87
N ALA A 116 4.30 -13.65 -3.88
CA ALA A 116 4.89 -14.21 -2.66
C ALA A 116 5.08 -13.13 -1.57
N GLN A 117 5.57 -11.94 -1.93
CA GLN A 117 5.70 -10.82 -0.98
C GLN A 117 4.34 -10.36 -0.45
N LEU A 118 3.33 -10.22 -1.31
CA LEU A 118 1.97 -9.84 -0.91
C LEU A 118 1.37 -10.86 0.07
N LYS A 119 1.56 -12.17 -0.19
CA LYS A 119 0.99 -13.24 0.64
C LYS A 119 1.74 -13.45 1.97
N GLN A 120 3.00 -13.05 2.05
CA GLN A 120 3.78 -13.07 3.30
C GLN A 120 3.44 -11.88 4.22
N HIS A 121 2.96 -10.77 3.69
CA HIS A 121 2.74 -9.57 4.49
C HIS A 121 1.35 -9.56 5.16
N PRO A 122 1.24 -9.32 6.48
CA PRO A 122 -0.03 -9.39 7.24
C PRO A 122 -1.16 -8.49 6.70
N ARG A 123 -0.81 -7.35 6.10
CA ARG A 123 -1.79 -6.38 5.58
C ARG A 123 -2.37 -6.74 4.21
N THR A 124 -1.68 -7.60 3.44
CA THR A 124 -2.04 -7.92 2.05
C THR A 124 -2.29 -9.40 1.81
N ARG A 125 -1.86 -10.28 2.70
CA ARG A 125 -1.98 -11.75 2.53
C ARG A 125 -3.40 -12.24 2.25
N ALA A 126 -4.41 -11.55 2.78
CA ALA A 126 -5.81 -11.89 2.59
C ALA A 126 -6.41 -11.33 1.29
N ILE A 127 -5.69 -10.46 0.56
CA ILE A 127 -6.16 -9.92 -0.71
C ILE A 127 -6.05 -11.01 -1.77
N PRO A 128 -7.14 -11.35 -2.47
CA PRO A 128 -7.09 -12.31 -3.56
C PRO A 128 -6.30 -11.76 -4.75
N VAL A 129 -5.53 -12.65 -5.40
CA VAL A 129 -4.67 -12.33 -6.53
C VAL A 129 -5.05 -13.16 -7.73
N ILE A 130 -5.36 -12.50 -8.85
CA ILE A 130 -5.55 -13.08 -10.17
C ILE A 130 -4.26 -12.87 -10.95
N ILE A 131 -3.64 -13.94 -11.43
CA ILE A 131 -2.60 -13.85 -12.45
C ILE A 131 -3.25 -13.73 -13.81
N LEU A 132 -2.76 -12.80 -14.62
CA LEU A 132 -3.19 -12.59 -16.00
C LEU A 132 -1.96 -12.39 -16.88
N THR A 133 -1.50 -13.44 -17.58
CA THR A 133 -0.22 -13.46 -18.27
C THR A 133 -0.27 -14.11 -19.65
N GLY A 134 0.64 -13.72 -20.53
CA GLY A 134 0.85 -14.38 -21.83
C GLY A 134 1.54 -15.74 -21.74
N TYR A 135 2.07 -16.10 -20.57
CA TYR A 135 2.83 -17.34 -20.38
C TYR A 135 1.97 -18.46 -19.82
N ALA A 136 1.61 -19.42 -20.68
CA ALA A 136 0.68 -20.54 -20.35
C ALA A 136 1.40 -21.85 -19.95
N PHE A 137 2.70 -21.82 -19.64
CA PHE A 137 3.43 -23.04 -19.28
C PHE A 137 2.99 -23.57 -17.90
N ARG A 138 2.77 -24.89 -17.81
CA ARG A 138 2.34 -25.55 -16.57
C ARG A 138 3.22 -25.24 -15.36
N ALA A 139 4.55 -25.21 -15.55
CA ALA A 139 5.48 -24.90 -14.47
C ALA A 139 5.30 -23.47 -13.93
N ILE A 140 4.99 -22.50 -14.80
CA ILE A 140 4.73 -21.11 -14.41
C ILE A 140 3.39 -21.01 -13.66
N GLN A 141 2.35 -21.67 -14.16
CA GLN A 141 1.06 -21.74 -13.50
C GLN A 141 1.17 -22.34 -12.09
N GLN A 142 1.88 -23.47 -11.97
CA GLN A 142 2.10 -24.13 -10.69
C GLN A 142 2.87 -23.20 -9.73
N GLY A 143 3.97 -22.61 -10.16
CA GLY A 143 4.74 -21.67 -9.35
C GLY A 143 3.94 -20.45 -8.89
N ALA A 144 3.03 -19.93 -9.73
CA ALA A 144 2.16 -18.82 -9.35
C ALA A 144 1.13 -19.23 -8.27
N LEU A 145 0.54 -20.41 -8.40
CA LEU A 145 -0.40 -20.95 -7.41
C LEU A 145 0.30 -21.28 -6.08
N GLU A 146 1.49 -21.85 -6.13
CA GLU A 146 2.32 -22.12 -4.95
C GLU A 146 2.75 -20.83 -4.24
N ALA A 147 2.98 -19.74 -4.98
CA ALA A 147 3.23 -18.43 -4.42
C ALA A 147 1.98 -17.82 -3.74
N GLY A 148 0.80 -18.39 -3.96
CA GLY A 148 -0.46 -18.02 -3.33
C GLY A 148 -1.43 -17.26 -4.24
N ALA A 149 -1.26 -17.30 -5.56
CA ALA A 149 -2.28 -16.78 -6.48
C ALA A 149 -3.58 -17.60 -6.36
N ASP A 150 -4.71 -16.92 -6.40
CA ASP A 150 -6.04 -17.55 -6.24
C ASP A 150 -6.63 -18.01 -7.58
N VAL A 151 -6.27 -17.33 -8.67
CA VAL A 151 -6.71 -17.61 -10.04
C VAL A 151 -5.56 -17.39 -11.01
N PHE A 152 -5.48 -18.23 -12.05
CA PHE A 152 -4.52 -18.08 -13.15
C PHE A 152 -5.26 -17.99 -14.47
N LEU A 153 -5.08 -16.90 -15.20
CA LEU A 153 -5.67 -16.64 -16.50
C LEU A 153 -4.57 -16.39 -17.54
N THR A 154 -4.83 -16.78 -18.77
CA THR A 154 -3.91 -16.54 -19.89
C THR A 154 -4.43 -15.45 -20.82
N LYS A 155 -3.52 -14.60 -21.30
CA LYS A 155 -3.80 -13.64 -22.36
C LYS A 155 -3.79 -14.37 -23.73
N PRO A 156 -4.72 -14.03 -24.65
CA PRO A 156 -5.74 -13.00 -24.52
C PRO A 156 -6.91 -13.43 -23.61
N CYS A 157 -7.35 -12.51 -22.74
CA CYS A 157 -8.50 -12.70 -21.86
C CYS A 157 -9.50 -11.57 -22.13
N LEU A 158 -10.76 -11.90 -22.34
CA LEU A 158 -11.78 -10.89 -22.52
C LEU A 158 -12.01 -10.13 -21.21
N PRO A 159 -12.24 -8.79 -21.26
CA PRO A 159 -12.50 -8.03 -20.04
C PRO A 159 -13.67 -8.54 -19.21
N GLU A 160 -14.71 -9.09 -19.86
CA GLU A 160 -15.88 -9.70 -19.23
C GLU A 160 -15.50 -10.99 -18.46
N ASP A 161 -14.55 -11.76 -18.98
CA ASP A 161 -14.07 -12.96 -18.31
C ASP A 161 -13.27 -12.59 -17.08
N LEU A 162 -12.40 -11.60 -17.18
CA LEU A 162 -11.68 -11.05 -16.02
C LEU A 162 -12.65 -10.53 -14.95
N GLU A 163 -13.66 -9.74 -15.34
CA GLU A 163 -14.69 -9.23 -14.42
C GLU A 163 -15.38 -10.39 -13.67
N ARG A 164 -15.75 -11.46 -14.36
CA ARG A 164 -16.41 -12.62 -13.76
C ARG A 164 -15.56 -13.24 -12.65
N HIS A 165 -14.25 -13.38 -12.87
CA HIS A 165 -13.32 -13.88 -11.87
C HIS A 165 -13.13 -12.90 -10.70
N VAL A 166 -13.05 -11.61 -10.97
CA VAL A 166 -12.98 -10.56 -9.94
C VAL A 166 -14.21 -10.63 -9.03
N ARG A 167 -15.43 -10.70 -9.60
CA ARG A 167 -16.67 -10.79 -8.80
C ARG A 167 -16.71 -12.08 -7.98
N ALA A 168 -16.36 -13.21 -8.59
CA ALA A 168 -16.35 -14.50 -7.90
C ALA A 168 -15.43 -14.51 -6.67
N LEU A 169 -14.27 -13.86 -6.74
CA LEU A 169 -13.36 -13.76 -5.61
C LEU A 169 -13.90 -12.80 -4.51
N LEU A 170 -14.52 -11.70 -4.92
CA LEU A 170 -15.12 -10.74 -3.98
C LEU A 170 -16.31 -11.30 -3.22
N ASP A 171 -17.06 -12.21 -3.83
CA ASP A 171 -18.22 -12.87 -3.21
C ASP A 171 -17.81 -13.97 -2.21
N ARG A 172 -16.65 -14.63 -2.42
CA ARG A 172 -16.09 -15.61 -1.46
C ARG A 172 -15.62 -14.99 -0.14
N GLY A 173 -15.32 -13.70 -0.14
CA GLY A 173 -14.84 -12.95 1.03
C GLY A 173 -15.96 -12.39 1.92
N ARG A 174 -17.21 -12.76 1.65
CA ARG A 174 -18.40 -12.47 2.47
C ARG A 174 -18.76 -13.70 3.27
#